data_fb27f8409693a62a89a9f6b8541397f3
#
_entry.id   fb27f8409693a62a89a9f6b8541397f3
#
_cell.length_a   1.000
_cell.length_b   1.000
_cell.length_c   1.000
_cell.angle_alpha   90.00
_cell.angle_beta   90.00
_cell.angle_gamma   90.00
#
_symmetry.space_group_name_H-M   'P 1'
#
loop_
_entity.id
_entity.type
_entity.pdbx_description
1 polymer ?
#
loop_
_entity_poly.entity_id
_entity_poly.type
_entity_poly.pdbx_seq_one_letter_code
_entity_poly.pdbx_strand_id
1 'polypeptide(L)'
;MVFRMNYTKLTNNLIDLVKEEQAKLGYRKEAIRLYYPLSSLQHILGTTDSAEQLIEKLQKEANFAKDSLGTLDISCQNERFCIGIPVDGSEWVHDHMQPSEFIVSLVDLVSRHGCTMEDIFALFRAQEQPVEIKQIKSGEFDYRIRFLEGDDPYYYCFKDEEIHIIYHRFLPEDYEDFNF
;
A
#
# COMPACT_ATOMS: atom_id res chain seq x y z
N MET A 1 -22.71 12.72 18.08
CA MET A 1 -22.46 12.15 16.74
C MET A 1 -21.43 11.04 16.89
N VAL A 2 -21.78 9.81 16.52
CA VAL A 2 -20.82 8.69 16.57
C VAL A 2 -20.08 8.67 15.23
N PHE A 3 -18.78 8.96 15.26
CA PHE A 3 -17.93 8.80 14.07
C PHE A 3 -17.72 7.31 13.80
N ARG A 4 -18.23 6.85 12.68
CA ARG A 4 -18.05 5.47 12.25
C ARG A 4 -16.72 5.33 11.52
N MET A 5 -15.87 4.38 11.95
CA MET A 5 -14.61 4.10 11.27
C MET A 5 -14.84 3.64 9.83
N ASN A 6 -13.97 4.09 8.93
CA ASN A 6 -14.09 3.78 7.50
C ASN A 6 -13.45 2.42 7.16
N TYR A 7 -14.14 1.35 7.51
CA TYR A 7 -13.67 -0.01 7.21
C TYR A 7 -13.63 -0.33 5.71
N THR A 8 -14.47 0.32 4.91
CA THR A 8 -14.43 0.15 3.46
C THR A 8 -13.11 0.65 2.88
N LYS A 9 -12.64 1.81 3.33
CA LYS A 9 -11.35 2.36 2.90
C LYS A 9 -10.20 1.45 3.32
N LEU A 10 -10.24 0.92 4.54
CA LEU A 10 -9.23 -0.03 5.02
C LEU A 10 -9.25 -1.32 4.20
N THR A 11 -10.44 -1.90 3.96
CA THR A 11 -10.57 -3.11 3.14
C THR A 11 -9.97 -2.92 1.76
N ASN A 12 -10.28 -1.82 1.09
CA ASN A 12 -9.73 -1.51 -0.24
C ASN A 12 -8.21 -1.36 -0.22
N ASN A 13 -7.67 -0.72 0.81
CA ASN A 13 -6.23 -0.58 0.98
C ASN A 13 -5.55 -1.94 1.20
N LEU A 14 -6.13 -2.79 2.04
CA LEU A 14 -5.62 -4.15 2.27
C LEU A 14 -5.62 -4.97 0.97
N ILE A 15 -6.70 -4.94 0.21
CA ILE A 15 -6.78 -5.63 -1.09
C ILE A 15 -5.69 -5.13 -2.04
N ASP A 16 -5.49 -3.83 -2.14
CA ASP A 16 -4.45 -3.23 -2.98
C ASP A 16 -3.05 -3.71 -2.59
N LEU A 17 -2.77 -3.77 -1.30
CA LEU A 17 -1.47 -4.22 -0.81
C LEU A 17 -1.25 -5.71 -1.04
N VAL A 18 -2.28 -6.52 -0.89
CA VAL A 18 -2.20 -7.97 -1.23
C VAL A 18 -1.94 -8.16 -2.72
N LYS A 19 -2.64 -7.42 -3.57
CA LYS A 19 -2.42 -7.44 -5.03
C LYS A 19 -0.96 -7.09 -5.38
N GLU A 20 -0.41 -6.07 -4.75
CA GLU A 20 0.98 -5.65 -4.96
C GLU A 20 1.97 -6.72 -4.50
N GLU A 21 1.77 -7.32 -3.34
CA GLU A 21 2.61 -8.41 -2.85
C GLU A 21 2.58 -9.62 -3.80
N GLN A 22 1.41 -9.98 -4.30
CA GLN A 22 1.27 -11.07 -5.27
C GLN A 22 1.93 -10.72 -6.61
N ALA A 23 1.91 -9.47 -7.02
CA ALA A 23 2.62 -9.02 -8.21
C ALA A 23 4.15 -9.08 -8.04
N LYS A 24 4.66 -8.71 -6.85
CA LYS A 24 6.10 -8.72 -6.55
C LYS A 24 6.70 -10.11 -6.39
N LEU A 25 6.01 -10.97 -5.65
CA LEU A 25 6.54 -12.26 -5.20
C LEU A 25 5.93 -13.46 -5.94
N GLY A 26 4.94 -13.23 -6.78
CA GLY A 26 4.08 -14.26 -7.32
C GLY A 26 3.05 -14.75 -6.29
N TYR A 27 1.96 -15.33 -6.78
CA TYR A 27 0.95 -15.90 -5.89
C TYR A 27 1.50 -17.16 -5.20
N ARG A 28 1.32 -17.17 -3.88
CA ARG A 28 1.57 -18.34 -3.05
C ARG A 28 0.36 -18.57 -2.15
N LYS A 29 0.02 -19.83 -1.92
CA LYS A 29 -1.06 -20.19 -1.01
C LYS A 29 -0.60 -20.06 0.44
N GLU A 30 -0.48 -18.83 0.91
CA GLU A 30 -0.01 -18.50 2.26
C GLU A 30 -0.74 -17.29 2.82
N ALA A 31 -0.71 -17.15 4.13
CA ALA A 31 -1.20 -15.96 4.81
C ALA A 31 -0.25 -14.78 4.56
N ILE A 32 -0.78 -13.57 4.49
CA ILE A 32 -0.02 -12.34 4.26
C ILE A 32 -0.13 -11.46 5.50
N ARG A 33 0.99 -10.89 5.92
CA ARG A 33 1.05 -9.93 7.02
C ARG A 33 1.37 -8.54 6.49
N LEU A 34 0.53 -7.59 6.84
CA LEU A 34 0.70 -6.19 6.48
C LEU A 34 0.91 -5.36 7.74
N TYR A 35 1.81 -4.39 7.68
CA TYR A 35 2.19 -3.58 8.83
C TYR A 35 1.80 -2.13 8.61
N TYR A 36 1.21 -1.54 9.63
CA TYR A 36 0.76 -0.14 9.62
C TYR A 36 1.25 0.58 10.87
N PRO A 37 1.84 1.79 10.73
CA PRO A 37 1.97 2.67 11.89
C PRO A 37 0.59 3.17 12.32
N LEU A 38 0.47 3.58 13.59
CA LEU A 38 -0.79 4.10 14.13
C LEU A 38 -1.36 5.24 13.29
N SER A 39 -0.53 6.19 12.88
CA SER A 39 -0.95 7.34 12.07
C SER A 39 -1.63 6.94 10.77
N SER A 40 -1.10 5.94 10.06
CA SER A 40 -1.70 5.44 8.82
C SER A 40 -3.10 4.88 9.03
N LEU A 41 -3.29 4.07 10.07
CA LEU A 41 -4.62 3.53 10.39
C LEU A 41 -5.58 4.62 10.85
N GLN A 42 -5.11 5.60 11.62
CA GLN A 42 -5.94 6.76 12.02
C GLN A 42 -6.45 7.50 10.78
N HIS A 43 -5.59 7.77 9.79
CA HIS A 43 -5.98 8.44 8.55
C HIS A 43 -6.96 7.60 7.71
N ILE A 44 -6.67 6.33 7.52
CA ILE A 44 -7.51 5.44 6.73
C ILE A 44 -8.91 5.29 7.36
N LEU A 45 -8.96 5.07 8.66
CA LEU A 45 -10.21 4.83 9.39
C LEU A 45 -10.95 6.11 9.78
N GLY A 46 -10.29 7.27 9.69
CA GLY A 46 -10.88 8.55 10.09
C GLY A 46 -11.09 8.66 11.60
N THR A 47 -10.12 8.21 12.39
CA THR A 47 -10.18 8.22 13.86
C THR A 47 -8.97 8.92 14.48
N THR A 48 -9.11 9.33 15.72
CA THR A 48 -8.01 9.86 16.55
C THR A 48 -7.74 8.97 17.76
N ASP A 49 -8.25 7.73 17.75
CA ASP A 49 -8.05 6.79 18.83
C ASP A 49 -6.57 6.50 19.09
N SER A 50 -6.22 6.28 20.35
CA SER A 50 -4.89 5.78 20.70
C SER A 50 -4.68 4.35 20.19
N ALA A 51 -3.44 3.86 20.22
CA ALA A 51 -3.14 2.49 19.83
C ALA A 51 -3.94 1.46 20.63
N GLU A 52 -4.05 1.67 21.94
CA GLU A 52 -4.80 0.77 22.84
C GLU A 52 -6.30 0.75 22.53
N GLN A 53 -6.89 1.92 22.27
CA GLN A 53 -8.30 2.03 21.89
C GLN A 53 -8.55 1.40 20.52
N LEU A 54 -7.67 1.66 19.57
CA LEU A 54 -7.83 1.19 18.21
C LEU A 54 -7.67 -0.32 18.09
N ILE A 55 -6.68 -0.93 18.76
CA ILE A 55 -6.50 -2.38 18.71
C ILE A 55 -7.71 -3.11 19.31
N GLU A 56 -8.27 -2.60 20.41
CA GLU A 56 -9.46 -3.20 21.00
C GLU A 56 -10.64 -3.20 20.03
N LYS A 57 -10.88 -2.07 19.34
CA LYS A 57 -11.97 -1.95 18.37
C LYS A 57 -11.75 -2.85 17.16
N LEU A 58 -10.53 -2.87 16.61
CA LEU A 58 -10.19 -3.67 15.44
C LEU A 58 -10.31 -5.17 15.72
N GLN A 59 -9.90 -5.62 16.89
CA GLN A 59 -10.03 -7.04 17.28
C GLN A 59 -11.49 -7.44 17.46
N LYS A 60 -12.34 -6.57 18.00
CA LYS A 60 -13.79 -6.83 18.10
C LYS A 60 -14.46 -6.91 16.73
N GLU A 61 -13.98 -6.14 15.77
CA GLU A 61 -14.55 -6.05 14.43
C GLU A 61 -13.66 -6.71 13.36
N ALA A 62 -12.86 -7.72 13.72
CA ALA A 62 -11.93 -8.40 12.80
C ALA A 62 -12.62 -9.08 11.59
N ASN A 63 -13.95 -9.13 11.59
CA ASN A 63 -14.78 -9.64 10.50
C ASN A 63 -15.27 -8.56 9.51
N PHE A 64 -14.78 -7.32 9.60
CA PHE A 64 -15.27 -6.23 8.74
C PHE A 64 -15.09 -6.50 7.24
N ALA A 65 -14.14 -7.34 6.86
CA ALA A 65 -13.86 -7.73 5.46
C ALA A 65 -14.12 -9.23 5.21
N LYS A 66 -15.00 -9.86 5.99
CA LYS A 66 -15.22 -11.33 5.98
C LYS A 66 -15.54 -11.90 4.59
N ASP A 67 -16.30 -11.18 3.78
CA ASP A 67 -16.75 -11.65 2.47
C ASP A 67 -15.63 -11.68 1.42
N SER A 68 -14.51 -11.01 1.67
CA SER A 68 -13.35 -10.96 0.78
C SER A 68 -12.09 -11.50 1.45
N LEU A 69 -11.64 -10.87 2.52
CA LEU A 69 -10.36 -11.18 3.15
C LEU A 69 -10.46 -12.20 4.30
N GLY A 70 -11.66 -12.60 4.65
CA GLY A 70 -11.89 -13.51 5.79
C GLY A 70 -11.75 -12.80 7.13
N THR A 71 -11.55 -13.58 8.19
CA THR A 71 -11.31 -13.05 9.53
C THR A 71 -9.85 -12.66 9.68
N LEU A 72 -9.61 -11.39 9.99
CA LEU A 72 -8.26 -10.85 10.09
C LEU A 72 -7.64 -11.13 11.45
N ASP A 73 -6.34 -11.38 11.49
CA ASP A 73 -5.54 -11.50 12.69
C ASP A 73 -4.83 -10.17 12.96
N ILE A 74 -5.30 -9.43 13.95
CA ILE A 74 -4.84 -8.06 14.21
C ILE A 74 -4.12 -7.98 15.55
N SER A 75 -2.90 -7.50 15.52
CA SER A 75 -2.08 -7.27 16.72
C SER A 75 -1.41 -5.90 16.64
N CYS A 76 -0.93 -5.41 17.78
CA CYS A 76 -0.22 -4.14 17.87
C CYS A 76 0.94 -4.26 18.85
N GLN A 77 2.09 -3.73 18.47
CA GLN A 77 3.26 -3.62 19.33
C GLN A 77 3.97 -2.30 19.05
N ASN A 78 4.21 -1.49 20.09
CA ASN A 78 4.88 -0.19 19.96
C ASN A 78 4.26 0.71 18.87
N GLU A 79 2.93 0.85 18.90
CA GLU A 79 2.15 1.63 17.92
C GLU A 79 2.27 1.14 16.47
N ARG A 80 2.80 -0.05 16.27
CA ARG A 80 2.86 -0.71 14.98
C ARG A 80 1.86 -1.85 14.94
N PHE A 81 0.92 -1.76 14.01
CA PHE A 81 -0.13 -2.75 13.81
C PHE A 81 0.32 -3.78 12.79
N CYS A 82 0.03 -5.04 13.07
CA CYS A 82 0.15 -6.14 12.12
C CYS A 82 -1.25 -6.65 11.80
N ILE A 83 -1.64 -6.59 10.53
CA ILE A 83 -2.89 -7.15 10.05
C ILE A 83 -2.56 -8.39 9.23
N GLY A 84 -2.91 -9.55 9.78
CA GLY A 84 -2.74 -10.85 9.13
C GLY A 84 -3.96 -11.19 8.29
N ILE A 85 -3.74 -11.40 7.00
CA ILE A 85 -4.76 -11.85 6.06
C ILE A 85 -4.62 -13.35 5.93
N PRO A 86 -5.67 -14.14 6.24
CA PRO A 86 -5.59 -15.60 6.18
C PRO A 86 -5.38 -16.11 4.76
N VAL A 87 -4.99 -17.36 4.63
CA VAL A 87 -4.78 -18.04 3.33
C VAL A 87 -5.99 -17.87 2.42
N ASP A 88 -7.19 -18.04 2.95
CA ASP A 88 -8.44 -17.91 2.18
C ASP A 88 -8.63 -16.49 1.62
N GLY A 89 -8.23 -15.47 2.37
CA GLY A 89 -8.28 -14.08 1.92
C GLY A 89 -7.27 -13.79 0.81
N SER A 90 -6.05 -14.30 0.96
CA SER A 90 -5.02 -14.21 -0.08
C SER A 90 -5.46 -14.89 -1.38
N GLU A 91 -6.05 -16.07 -1.27
CA GLU A 91 -6.60 -16.83 -2.41
C GLU A 91 -7.77 -16.08 -3.06
N TRP A 92 -8.67 -15.52 -2.26
CA TRP A 92 -9.79 -14.73 -2.77
C TRP A 92 -9.31 -13.54 -3.62
N VAL A 93 -8.30 -12.80 -3.15
CA VAL A 93 -7.73 -11.68 -3.91
C VAL A 93 -7.13 -12.17 -5.22
N HIS A 94 -6.38 -13.27 -5.18
CA HIS A 94 -5.79 -13.86 -6.40
C HIS A 94 -6.86 -14.24 -7.42
N ASP A 95 -7.97 -14.83 -6.97
CA ASP A 95 -9.02 -15.35 -7.84
C ASP A 95 -9.96 -14.28 -8.38
N HIS A 96 -10.20 -13.20 -7.62
CA HIS A 96 -11.21 -12.19 -7.94
C HIS A 96 -10.62 -10.84 -8.36
N MET A 97 -9.39 -10.55 -7.98
CA MET A 97 -8.75 -9.26 -8.24
C MET A 97 -7.46 -9.47 -9.04
N GLN A 98 -7.29 -8.66 -10.06
CA GLN A 98 -6.04 -8.62 -10.81
C GLN A 98 -5.29 -7.33 -10.48
N PRO A 99 -3.97 -7.36 -10.28
CA PRO A 99 -3.19 -6.13 -10.22
C PRO A 99 -3.32 -5.39 -11.56
N SER A 100 -3.25 -4.06 -11.53
CA SER A 100 -3.28 -3.29 -12.78
C SER A 100 -2.08 -3.64 -13.67
N GLU A 101 -2.25 -3.54 -14.98
CA GLU A 101 -1.15 -3.75 -15.94
C GLU A 101 0.03 -2.82 -15.63
N PHE A 102 -0.27 -1.60 -15.20
CA PHE A 102 0.75 -0.63 -14.78
C PHE A 102 1.58 -1.16 -13.60
N ILE A 103 0.95 -1.66 -12.54
CA ILE A 103 1.67 -2.21 -11.37
C ILE A 103 2.52 -3.42 -11.75
N VAL A 104 1.99 -4.31 -12.58
CA VAL A 104 2.76 -5.46 -13.08
C VAL A 104 3.99 -4.98 -13.86
N SER A 105 3.80 -4.00 -14.76
CA SER A 105 4.89 -3.43 -15.55
C SER A 105 5.93 -2.73 -14.66
N LEU A 106 5.48 -1.99 -13.64
CA LEU A 106 6.38 -1.32 -12.70
C LEU A 106 7.21 -2.32 -11.90
N VAL A 107 6.57 -3.34 -11.34
CA VAL A 107 7.26 -4.39 -10.57
C VAL A 107 8.28 -5.12 -11.44
N ASP A 108 7.89 -5.48 -12.66
CA ASP A 108 8.79 -6.13 -13.61
C ASP A 108 9.99 -5.24 -13.95
N LEU A 109 9.75 -3.96 -14.20
CA LEU A 109 10.79 -2.99 -14.55
C LEU A 109 11.80 -2.80 -13.42
N VAL A 110 11.34 -2.54 -12.18
CA VAL A 110 12.25 -2.32 -11.03
C VAL A 110 13.00 -3.60 -10.64
N SER A 111 12.50 -4.75 -11.02
CA SER A 111 13.15 -6.04 -10.76
C SER A 111 14.27 -6.35 -11.75
N ARG A 112 14.37 -5.60 -12.85
CA ARG A 112 15.40 -5.83 -13.87
C ARG A 112 16.74 -5.27 -13.42
N HIS A 113 17.79 -6.04 -13.65
CA HIS A 113 19.14 -5.55 -13.48
C HIS A 113 19.44 -4.41 -14.47
N GLY A 114 19.94 -3.29 -13.97
CA GLY A 114 20.26 -2.14 -14.80
C GLY A 114 19.09 -1.21 -15.12
N CYS A 115 17.93 -1.38 -14.45
CA CYS A 115 16.84 -0.42 -14.52
C CYS A 115 17.33 0.97 -14.09
N THR A 116 16.97 1.99 -14.83
CA THR A 116 17.30 3.39 -14.53
C THR A 116 16.04 4.18 -14.18
N MET A 117 16.23 5.35 -13.53
CA MET A 117 15.10 6.26 -13.28
C MET A 117 14.45 6.75 -14.57
N GLU A 118 15.22 6.91 -15.66
CA GLU A 118 14.66 7.28 -16.96
C GLU A 118 13.68 6.21 -17.50
N ASP A 119 13.98 4.94 -17.28
CA ASP A 119 13.07 3.85 -17.63
C ASP A 119 11.76 3.95 -16.86
N ILE A 120 11.84 4.29 -15.58
CA ILE A 120 10.65 4.48 -14.71
C ILE A 120 9.85 5.71 -15.15
N PHE A 121 10.50 6.83 -15.41
CA PHE A 121 9.83 8.04 -15.92
C PHE A 121 9.10 7.75 -17.24
N ALA A 122 9.72 7.00 -18.14
CA ALA A 122 9.12 6.62 -19.41
C ALA A 122 7.87 5.73 -19.20
N LEU A 123 7.91 4.80 -18.26
CA LEU A 123 6.75 3.97 -17.92
C LEU A 123 5.56 4.80 -17.42
N PHE A 124 5.79 5.74 -16.51
CA PHE A 124 4.73 6.62 -16.01
C PHE A 124 4.16 7.52 -17.12
N ARG A 125 5.02 8.11 -17.94
CA ARG A 125 4.61 8.99 -19.05
C ARG A 125 3.82 8.25 -20.14
N ALA A 126 4.04 6.95 -20.29
CA ALA A 126 3.31 6.11 -21.24
C ALA A 126 1.86 5.80 -20.84
N GLN A 127 1.43 6.17 -19.64
CA GLN A 127 0.10 5.85 -19.10
C GLN A 127 -0.95 6.88 -19.51
N GLU A 128 -0.96 7.49 -20.58
CA GLU A 128 -2.02 8.40 -21.09
C GLU A 128 -2.72 9.27 -20.04
N GLN A 129 -2.02 9.59 -18.94
CA GLN A 129 -2.48 10.41 -17.84
C GLN A 129 -1.42 11.43 -17.48
N PRO A 130 -1.80 12.65 -17.06
CA PRO A 130 -0.84 13.61 -16.54
C PRO A 130 -0.12 13.06 -15.32
N VAL A 131 1.20 13.20 -15.30
CA VAL A 131 2.04 12.79 -14.16
C VAL A 131 2.83 13.96 -13.64
N GLU A 132 3.05 13.98 -12.34
CA GLU A 132 4.00 14.88 -11.69
C GLU A 132 5.22 14.06 -11.25
N ILE A 133 6.38 14.46 -11.72
CA ILE A 133 7.66 13.89 -11.31
C ILE A 133 8.42 14.97 -10.55
N LYS A 134 8.69 14.71 -9.28
CA LYS A 134 9.38 15.65 -8.40
C LYS A 134 10.64 15.02 -7.85
N GLN A 135 11.77 15.70 -8.01
CA GLN A 135 12.98 15.35 -7.29
C GLN A 135 12.82 15.81 -5.84
N ILE A 136 13.02 14.89 -4.90
CA ILE A 136 12.94 15.17 -3.47
C ILE A 136 14.34 15.04 -2.85
N LYS A 137 14.63 15.87 -1.87
CA LYS A 137 15.92 15.86 -1.17
C LYS A 137 15.73 15.30 0.24
N SER A 138 15.03 14.17 0.34
CA SER A 138 14.97 13.43 1.59
C SER A 138 16.11 12.44 1.65
N GLY A 139 16.52 11.98 2.81
CA GLY A 139 17.54 10.96 2.93
C GLY A 139 17.08 9.57 2.48
N GLU A 140 15.78 9.35 2.33
CA GLU A 140 15.19 8.04 2.06
C GLU A 140 14.86 7.82 0.59
N PHE A 141 14.40 8.88 -0.13
CA PHE A 141 13.98 8.79 -1.52
C PHE A 141 14.55 9.94 -2.33
N ASP A 142 14.77 9.67 -3.62
CA ASP A 142 15.30 10.65 -4.56
C ASP A 142 14.21 11.30 -5.41
N TYR A 143 13.14 10.56 -5.70
CA TYR A 143 12.04 11.00 -6.56
C TYR A 143 10.69 10.59 -6.00
N ARG A 144 9.69 11.45 -6.25
CA ARG A 144 8.28 11.18 -6.02
C ARG A 144 7.52 11.37 -7.32
N ILE A 145 6.72 10.37 -7.69
CA ILE A 145 5.88 10.42 -8.88
C ILE A 145 4.43 10.18 -8.47
N ARG A 146 3.51 10.93 -9.05
CA ARG A 146 2.08 10.69 -8.89
C ARG A 146 1.33 10.95 -10.17
N PHE A 147 0.20 10.28 -10.34
CA PHE A 147 -0.79 10.64 -11.35
C PHE A 147 -1.63 11.82 -10.85
N LEU A 148 -1.83 12.81 -11.70
CA LEU A 148 -2.61 14.00 -11.36
C LEU A 148 -4.11 13.81 -11.58
N GLU A 149 -4.49 12.82 -12.36
CA GLU A 149 -5.87 12.45 -12.68
C GLU A 149 -6.07 10.94 -12.54
N GLY A 150 -7.34 10.50 -12.54
CA GLY A 150 -7.67 9.08 -12.44
C GLY A 150 -7.84 8.60 -11.00
N ASP A 151 -7.92 7.28 -10.84
CA ASP A 151 -8.30 6.64 -9.58
C ASP A 151 -7.12 6.18 -8.73
N ASP A 152 -5.89 6.35 -9.21
CA ASP A 152 -4.68 5.97 -8.45
C ASP A 152 -4.33 7.08 -7.45
N PRO A 153 -4.51 6.86 -6.14
CA PRO A 153 -4.30 7.89 -5.14
C PRO A 153 -2.85 7.96 -4.63
N TYR A 154 -1.97 7.05 -5.08
CA TYR A 154 -0.69 6.84 -4.42
C TYR A 154 0.37 7.84 -4.87
N TYR A 155 1.26 8.16 -3.93
CA TYR A 155 2.58 8.72 -4.18
C TYR A 155 3.58 7.58 -4.31
N TYR A 156 4.27 7.52 -5.44
CA TYR A 156 5.31 6.54 -5.73
C TYR A 156 6.67 7.17 -5.46
N CYS A 157 7.36 6.70 -4.44
CA CYS A 157 8.67 7.21 -4.03
C CYS A 157 9.76 6.23 -4.41
N PHE A 158 10.82 6.74 -5.03
CA PHE A 158 11.91 5.94 -5.59
C PHE A 158 13.25 6.33 -5.00
N LYS A 159 14.05 5.32 -4.67
CA LYS A 159 15.44 5.44 -4.29
C LYS A 159 16.30 4.77 -5.36
N ASP A 160 17.22 5.53 -5.95
CA ASP A 160 18.21 5.02 -6.91
C ASP A 160 19.46 4.57 -6.16
N GLU A 161 19.63 3.26 -6.03
CA GLU A 161 20.72 2.61 -5.28
C GLU A 161 21.82 2.08 -6.22
N GLU A 162 22.15 2.79 -7.29
CA GLU A 162 23.18 2.43 -8.29
C GLU A 162 22.96 1.08 -8.98
N ILE A 163 22.79 0.00 -8.20
CA ILE A 163 22.65 -1.36 -8.71
C ILE A 163 21.18 -1.74 -8.94
N HIS A 164 20.30 -1.16 -8.14
CA HIS A 164 18.86 -1.42 -8.19
C HIS A 164 18.08 -0.20 -7.73
N ILE A 165 16.80 -0.17 -8.09
CA ILE A 165 15.88 0.88 -7.66
C ILE A 165 14.89 0.28 -6.67
N ILE A 166 14.72 0.97 -5.57
CA ILE A 166 13.72 0.64 -4.55
C ILE A 166 12.57 1.60 -4.69
N TYR A 167 11.34 1.12 -4.60
CA TYR A 167 10.18 1.99 -4.54
C TYR A 167 9.24 1.62 -3.41
N HIS A 168 8.50 2.62 -2.97
CA HIS A 168 7.45 2.47 -2.00
C HIS A 168 6.26 3.36 -2.36
N ARG A 169 5.04 2.85 -2.19
CA ARG A 169 3.81 3.61 -2.40
C ARG A 169 3.29 4.14 -1.07
N PHE A 170 2.94 5.41 -1.05
CA PHE A 170 2.30 6.04 0.10
C PHE A 170 0.94 6.59 -0.28
N LEU A 171 -0.03 6.49 0.61
CA LEU A 171 -1.19 7.38 0.53
C LEU A 171 -0.73 8.82 0.81
N PRO A 172 -1.36 9.85 0.20
CA PRO A 172 -0.92 11.23 0.39
C PRO A 172 -0.82 11.65 1.86
N GLU A 173 -1.75 11.20 2.69
CA GLU A 173 -1.79 11.49 4.13
C GLU A 173 -0.55 10.92 4.85
N ASP A 174 -0.18 9.69 4.51
CA ASP A 174 1.01 9.04 5.09
C ASP A 174 2.31 9.70 4.62
N TYR A 175 2.35 10.12 3.36
CA TYR A 175 3.50 10.82 2.80
C TYR A 175 3.78 12.14 3.53
N GLU A 176 2.75 12.92 3.86
CA GLU A 176 2.89 14.18 4.59
C GLU A 176 3.45 13.98 6.00
N ASP A 177 3.13 12.88 6.66
CA ASP A 177 3.63 12.56 8.00
C ASP A 177 5.14 12.29 8.03
N PHE A 178 5.75 11.91 6.92
CA PHE A 178 7.19 11.64 6.83
C PHE A 178 8.03 12.90 6.58
N ASN A 179 7.45 14.06 6.38
CA ASN A 179 8.15 15.34 6.17
C ASN A 179 9.28 15.27 5.13
N PHE A 180 9.02 14.68 4.00
CA PHE A 180 9.99 14.63 2.90
C PHE A 180 10.21 15.98 2.21
#